data_8150ac79ce86d81fd6577a8225237766
#
_entry.id   8150ac79ce86d81fd6577a8225237766
#
_cell.length_a   1.000
_cell.length_b   1.000
_cell.length_c   1.000
_cell.angle_alpha   90.00
_cell.angle_beta   90.00
_cell.angle_gamma   90.00
#
_symmetry.space_group_name_H-M   'P 1'
#
loop_
_entity.id
_entity.type
_entity.pdbx_description
1 polymer ?
#
loop_
_entity_poly.entity_id
_entity_poly.type
_entity_poly.pdbx_seq_one_letter_code
_entity_poly.pdbx_strand_id
1 'polypeptide(L)'
;MLSRLSLLSNSRAFQQARWRIYRLKVSPTVHASQYHILSGRKLAQSIREKANDEIQAIKLKHPNFKPTLKIIQVGARPDSSTYVRMKLKASKDSNVDCIIEKLPAEITEVELLKKISDINDDDSIHGLLIQLPLPRHLDETTITNAVDFKKDVDGFHRYNAGELAKTGGKPYFIPCTPYGCMKLLEEAHVKLDGKNAVVLGRSSIVGNPIASLLKNANATVTVCHSHTRNIAEVVSQADIVIAACGIPQYVKSDWIKEGAVVIDVGINYVPDISKKSGQKLVGDVDVDSVKEKTSYITPVPGGVGPMTVAMLVSNVL
;
A
#
# COMPACT_ATOMS: atom_id res chain seq x y z
N MET A 1 -2.10 -32.93 20.94
CA MET A 1 -1.40 -33.02 19.61
C MET A 1 -1.49 -31.69 18.81
N LEU A 2 -1.76 -30.59 19.47
CA LEU A 2 -1.99 -29.24 18.85
C LEU A 2 -0.81 -28.26 19.04
N SER A 3 0.32 -28.70 19.62
CA SER A 3 1.43 -27.80 19.98
C SER A 3 2.55 -27.69 18.94
N ARG A 4 2.39 -28.25 17.73
CA ARG A 4 3.44 -28.23 16.69
C ARG A 4 3.16 -27.27 15.51
N LEU A 5 1.98 -26.70 15.38
CA LEU A 5 1.67 -25.75 14.29
C LEU A 5 2.17 -24.32 14.56
N SER A 6 2.37 -23.95 15.84
CA SER A 6 2.95 -22.66 16.22
C SER A 6 4.47 -22.52 15.90
N LEU A 7 5.15 -23.61 15.56
CA LEU A 7 6.60 -23.60 15.29
C LEU A 7 6.97 -23.27 13.85
N LEU A 8 6.02 -23.31 12.91
CA LEU A 8 6.30 -22.99 11.50
C LEU A 8 6.16 -21.49 11.19
N SER A 9 5.40 -20.73 11.98
CA SER A 9 5.27 -19.28 11.82
C SER A 9 6.48 -18.48 12.34
N ASN A 10 7.36 -19.10 13.14
CA ASN A 10 8.47 -18.44 13.81
C ASN A 10 9.88 -18.80 13.27
N SER A 11 10.00 -19.52 12.16
CA SER A 11 11.34 -19.77 11.63
C SER A 11 11.91 -18.50 11.02
N ARG A 12 13.00 -17.99 11.61
CA ARG A 12 13.81 -16.86 11.11
C ARG A 12 14.17 -16.99 9.62
N ALA A 13 14.18 -18.18 9.09
CA ALA A 13 14.42 -18.49 7.69
C ALA A 13 13.27 -18.03 6.78
N PHE A 14 12.01 -18.13 7.23
CA PHE A 14 10.84 -17.71 6.44
C PHE A 14 10.73 -16.18 6.35
N GLN A 15 11.03 -15.47 7.45
CA GLN A 15 11.07 -14.00 7.46
C GLN A 15 12.25 -13.43 6.67
N GLN A 16 13.43 -14.09 6.69
CA GLN A 16 14.60 -13.67 5.90
C GLN A 16 14.43 -13.94 4.41
N ALA A 17 13.67 -14.96 4.01
CA ALA A 17 13.36 -15.23 2.61
C ALA A 17 12.48 -14.12 1.98
N ARG A 18 11.59 -13.46 2.74
CA ARG A 18 10.79 -12.32 2.29
C ARG A 18 11.63 -11.14 1.78
N TRP A 19 12.86 -10.97 2.25
CA TRP A 19 13.75 -9.87 1.90
C TRP A 19 14.76 -10.20 0.79
N ARG A 20 14.89 -11.47 0.37
CA ARG A 20 16.01 -11.94 -0.45
C ARG A 20 15.69 -12.30 -1.91
N ILE A 21 14.47 -12.32 -2.33
CA ILE A 21 14.10 -12.81 -3.66
C ILE A 21 13.78 -11.63 -4.58
N TYR A 22 14.66 -11.40 -5.51
CA TYR A 22 14.56 -10.92 -6.87
C TYR A 22 15.78 -10.07 -7.27
N ARG A 23 16.87 -10.75 -7.62
CA ARG A 23 17.89 -10.17 -8.49
C ARG A 23 17.66 -10.73 -9.90
N LEU A 24 17.04 -9.97 -10.76
CA LEU A 24 17.17 -10.15 -12.20
C LEU A 24 18.17 -9.10 -12.70
N LYS A 25 19.25 -9.56 -13.37
CA LYS A 25 20.23 -8.69 -14.01
C LYS A 25 19.68 -8.27 -15.37
N VAL A 26 19.35 -7.00 -15.53
CA VAL A 26 19.26 -6.38 -16.86
C VAL A 26 19.91 -5.00 -16.74
N SER A 27 20.92 -4.73 -17.58
CA SER A 27 21.52 -3.40 -17.70
C SER A 27 20.73 -2.60 -18.73
N PRO A 28 20.17 -1.43 -18.40
CA PRO A 28 19.62 -0.55 -19.41
C PRO A 28 20.66 0.51 -19.80
N THR A 29 20.93 0.62 -21.08
CA THR A 29 21.44 1.83 -21.73
C THR A 29 20.32 2.85 -21.77
N VAL A 30 20.45 3.92 -21.01
CA VAL A 30 19.46 5.02 -21.01
C VAL A 30 19.73 5.91 -22.21
N HIS A 31 18.85 5.87 -23.19
CA HIS A 31 18.72 6.93 -24.20
C HIS A 31 17.80 8.03 -23.66
N ALA A 32 18.30 9.28 -23.71
CA ALA A 32 17.54 10.47 -23.34
C ALA A 32 16.27 10.61 -24.21
N SER A 33 15.14 10.93 -23.58
CA SER A 33 13.86 11.46 -24.10
C SER A 33 12.62 10.55 -24.14
N GLN A 34 12.59 9.40 -23.48
CA GLN A 34 11.35 8.64 -23.39
C GLN A 34 11.01 8.32 -21.93
N TYR A 35 9.95 8.97 -21.40
CA TYR A 35 9.40 8.60 -20.10
C TYR A 35 8.78 7.20 -20.16
N HIS A 36 8.84 6.51 -19.04
CA HIS A 36 8.26 5.18 -18.90
C HIS A 36 7.07 5.20 -17.96
N ILE A 37 5.95 4.64 -18.42
CA ILE A 37 4.76 4.46 -17.59
C ILE A 37 4.95 3.24 -16.70
N LEU A 38 4.98 3.45 -15.38
CA LEU A 38 4.99 2.38 -14.37
C LEU A 38 3.59 1.83 -14.15
N SER A 39 3.25 0.77 -14.87
CA SER A 39 1.95 0.13 -14.77
C SER A 39 1.86 -0.77 -13.53
N GLY A 40 1.18 -0.29 -12.49
CA GLY A 40 0.88 -1.12 -11.33
C GLY A 40 -0.06 -2.29 -11.61
N ARG A 41 -0.86 -2.23 -12.69
CA ARG A 41 -1.76 -3.33 -13.04
C ARG A 41 -1.01 -4.61 -13.39
N LYS A 42 0.05 -4.52 -14.23
CA LYS A 42 0.86 -5.67 -14.63
C LYS A 42 1.61 -6.26 -13.44
N LEU A 43 2.27 -5.41 -12.67
CA LEU A 43 3.02 -5.83 -11.51
C LEU A 43 2.11 -6.45 -10.43
N ALA A 44 0.95 -5.84 -10.15
CA ALA A 44 -0.04 -6.38 -9.23
C ALA A 44 -0.58 -7.74 -9.67
N GLN A 45 -0.75 -7.98 -10.97
CA GLN A 45 -1.15 -9.27 -11.49
C GLN A 45 -0.07 -10.33 -11.22
N SER A 46 1.19 -10.04 -11.57
CA SER A 46 2.31 -10.95 -11.31
C SER A 46 2.48 -11.29 -9.82
N ILE A 47 2.27 -10.31 -8.93
CA ILE A 47 2.33 -10.55 -7.48
C ILE A 47 1.21 -11.49 -7.03
N ARG A 48 -0.02 -11.29 -7.51
CA ARG A 48 -1.16 -12.17 -7.17
C ARG A 48 -0.99 -13.58 -7.73
N GLU A 49 -0.45 -13.74 -8.93
CA GLU A 49 -0.13 -15.04 -9.51
C GLU A 49 0.87 -15.78 -8.63
N LYS A 50 1.94 -15.12 -8.20
CA LYS A 50 2.92 -15.71 -7.27
C LYS A 50 2.32 -16.08 -5.92
N ALA A 51 1.48 -15.20 -5.35
CA ALA A 51 0.76 -15.49 -4.12
C ALA A 51 -0.12 -16.74 -4.27
N ASN A 52 -0.82 -16.88 -5.40
CA ASN A 52 -1.57 -18.08 -5.71
C ASN A 52 -0.69 -19.34 -5.78
N ASP A 53 0.47 -19.28 -6.43
CA ASP A 53 1.41 -20.40 -6.54
C ASP A 53 1.92 -20.82 -5.16
N GLU A 54 2.22 -19.86 -4.28
CA GLU A 54 2.61 -20.11 -2.89
C GLU A 54 1.49 -20.82 -2.11
N ILE A 55 0.23 -20.36 -2.25
CA ILE A 55 -0.93 -21.02 -1.64
C ILE A 55 -1.05 -22.48 -2.12
N GLN A 56 -0.91 -22.71 -3.43
CA GLN A 56 -0.99 -24.07 -3.96
C GLN A 56 0.14 -24.96 -3.40
N ALA A 57 1.37 -24.43 -3.31
CA ALA A 57 2.49 -25.16 -2.74
C ALA A 57 2.28 -25.51 -1.23
N ILE A 58 1.66 -24.61 -0.47
CA ILE A 58 1.29 -24.88 0.93
C ILE A 58 0.19 -25.94 1.00
N LYS A 59 -0.83 -25.88 0.13
CA LYS A 59 -1.92 -26.85 0.08
C LYS A 59 -1.47 -28.28 -0.25
N LEU A 60 -0.40 -28.44 -1.02
CA LEU A 60 0.18 -29.78 -1.26
C LEU A 60 0.62 -30.46 0.04
N LYS A 61 1.08 -29.69 1.03
CA LYS A 61 1.52 -30.19 2.34
C LYS A 61 0.42 -30.13 3.40
N HIS A 62 -0.48 -29.16 3.25
CA HIS A 62 -1.57 -28.89 4.19
C HIS A 62 -2.88 -28.71 3.40
N PRO A 63 -3.54 -29.81 2.97
CA PRO A 63 -4.71 -29.74 2.05
C PRO A 63 -5.86 -28.86 2.54
N ASN A 64 -6.02 -28.74 3.86
CA ASN A 64 -7.06 -27.92 4.48
C ASN A 64 -6.63 -26.45 4.70
N PHE A 65 -5.43 -26.05 4.28
CA PHE A 65 -4.96 -24.67 4.45
C PHE A 65 -5.80 -23.73 3.58
N LYS A 66 -6.37 -22.72 4.22
CA LYS A 66 -7.22 -21.72 3.59
C LYS A 66 -6.88 -20.35 4.18
N PRO A 67 -6.01 -19.55 3.52
CA PRO A 67 -5.72 -18.22 4.03
C PRO A 67 -7.01 -17.39 4.01
N THR A 68 -7.38 -16.85 5.17
CA THR A 68 -8.65 -16.14 5.38
C THR A 68 -8.40 -14.70 5.80
N LEU A 69 -8.97 -13.78 5.01
CA LEU A 69 -9.00 -12.35 5.28
C LEU A 69 -10.39 -11.96 5.77
N LYS A 70 -10.50 -11.36 6.93
CA LYS A 70 -11.72 -10.72 7.42
C LYS A 70 -11.64 -9.22 7.16
N ILE A 71 -12.69 -8.65 6.55
CA ILE A 71 -12.82 -7.20 6.33
C ILE A 71 -14.02 -6.72 7.12
N ILE A 72 -13.84 -5.75 8.01
CA ILE A 72 -14.93 -5.03 8.67
C ILE A 72 -15.15 -3.72 7.92
N GLN A 73 -16.38 -3.48 7.49
CA GLN A 73 -16.84 -2.22 6.90
C GLN A 73 -17.93 -1.64 7.78
N VAL A 74 -17.71 -0.45 8.34
CA VAL A 74 -18.70 0.28 9.14
C VAL A 74 -19.39 1.31 8.25
N GLY A 75 -20.71 1.23 8.16
CA GLY A 75 -21.51 2.06 7.27
C GLY A 75 -21.40 1.66 5.78
N ALA A 76 -21.95 2.50 4.91
CA ALA A 76 -22.09 2.20 3.49
C ALA A 76 -21.56 3.30 2.56
N ARG A 77 -20.42 3.92 2.89
CA ARG A 77 -19.80 4.92 2.03
C ARG A 77 -19.50 4.32 0.64
N PRO A 78 -19.84 5.01 -0.47
CA PRO A 78 -19.67 4.46 -1.82
C PRO A 78 -18.21 4.18 -2.20
N ASP A 79 -17.29 5.06 -1.79
CA ASP A 79 -15.85 4.91 -1.99
C ASP A 79 -15.32 3.67 -1.27
N SER A 80 -15.59 3.54 0.03
CA SER A 80 -15.23 2.37 0.84
C SER A 80 -15.79 1.07 0.25
N SER A 81 -17.06 1.07 -0.17
CA SER A 81 -17.71 -0.09 -0.79
C SER A 81 -17.06 -0.49 -2.12
N THR A 82 -16.52 0.47 -2.87
CA THR A 82 -15.77 0.20 -4.11
C THR A 82 -14.43 -0.47 -3.81
N TYR A 83 -13.69 0.02 -2.81
CA TYR A 83 -12.43 -0.60 -2.39
C TYR A 83 -12.62 -2.00 -1.83
N VAL A 84 -13.64 -2.22 -1.00
CA VAL A 84 -13.98 -3.55 -0.47
C VAL A 84 -14.27 -4.53 -1.60
N ARG A 85 -15.02 -4.12 -2.63
CA ARG A 85 -15.28 -4.98 -3.83
C ARG A 85 -13.98 -5.32 -4.57
N MET A 86 -13.06 -4.37 -4.71
CA MET A 86 -11.77 -4.63 -5.37
C MET A 86 -10.91 -5.61 -4.55
N LYS A 87 -10.88 -5.46 -3.22
CA LYS A 87 -10.20 -6.37 -2.29
C LYS A 87 -10.79 -7.78 -2.36
N LEU A 88 -12.13 -7.90 -2.34
CA LEU A 88 -12.83 -9.19 -2.47
C LEU A 88 -12.49 -9.90 -3.78
N LYS A 89 -12.54 -9.17 -4.89
CA LYS A 89 -12.19 -9.74 -6.21
C LYS A 89 -10.74 -10.23 -6.22
N ALA A 90 -9.80 -9.42 -5.77
CA ALA A 90 -8.39 -9.79 -5.76
C ALA A 90 -8.09 -10.97 -4.84
N SER A 91 -8.72 -11.04 -3.66
CA SER A 91 -8.62 -12.20 -2.77
C SER A 91 -9.11 -13.48 -3.46
N LYS A 92 -10.30 -13.41 -4.10
CA LYS A 92 -10.84 -14.54 -4.86
C LYS A 92 -9.92 -14.98 -6.00
N ASP A 93 -9.39 -14.02 -6.77
CA ASP A 93 -8.48 -14.28 -7.89
C ASP A 93 -7.14 -14.91 -7.42
N SER A 94 -6.82 -14.81 -6.12
CA SER A 94 -5.59 -15.34 -5.51
C SER A 94 -5.83 -16.51 -4.54
N ASN A 95 -7.01 -17.13 -4.55
CA ASN A 95 -7.38 -18.23 -3.64
C ASN A 95 -7.28 -17.89 -2.13
N VAL A 96 -7.44 -16.62 -1.78
CA VAL A 96 -7.61 -16.14 -0.41
C VAL A 96 -9.10 -16.08 -0.12
N ASP A 97 -9.55 -16.73 0.96
CA ASP A 97 -10.93 -16.58 1.43
C ASP A 97 -11.12 -15.18 2.03
N CYS A 98 -12.14 -14.47 1.57
CA CYS A 98 -12.37 -13.10 2.01
C CYS A 98 -13.80 -12.98 2.55
N ILE A 99 -13.90 -12.74 3.85
CA ILE A 99 -15.17 -12.58 4.58
C ILE A 99 -15.38 -11.10 4.84
N ILE A 100 -16.49 -10.53 4.33
CA ILE A 100 -16.85 -9.14 4.58
C ILE A 100 -17.94 -9.10 5.63
N GLU A 101 -17.69 -8.40 6.72
CA GLU A 101 -18.68 -8.07 7.73
C GLU A 101 -19.06 -6.61 7.64
N LYS A 102 -20.32 -6.34 7.25
CA LYS A 102 -20.86 -4.99 7.20
C LYS A 102 -21.59 -4.68 8.50
N LEU A 103 -21.18 -3.61 9.14
CA LEU A 103 -21.74 -3.15 10.40
C LEU A 103 -22.51 -1.83 10.17
N PRO A 104 -23.56 -1.57 10.96
CA PRO A 104 -24.30 -0.32 10.88
C PRO A 104 -23.38 0.87 11.19
N ALA A 105 -23.68 2.03 10.61
CA ALA A 105 -22.89 3.23 10.83
C ALA A 105 -22.95 3.71 12.28
N GLU A 106 -24.00 3.33 12.99
CA GLU A 106 -24.32 3.71 14.38
C GLU A 106 -23.70 2.77 15.42
N ILE A 107 -22.96 1.73 15.00
CA ILE A 107 -22.29 0.81 15.94
C ILE A 107 -21.44 1.58 16.93
N THR A 108 -21.52 1.21 18.20
CA THR A 108 -20.71 1.84 19.24
C THR A 108 -19.25 1.35 19.19
N GLU A 109 -18.34 2.17 19.69
CA GLU A 109 -16.92 1.79 19.77
C GLU A 109 -16.73 0.53 20.63
N VAL A 110 -17.47 0.39 21.72
CA VAL A 110 -17.41 -0.80 22.59
C VAL A 110 -17.81 -2.08 21.85
N GLU A 111 -18.91 -2.02 21.08
CA GLU A 111 -19.36 -3.17 20.30
C GLU A 111 -18.36 -3.55 19.19
N LEU A 112 -17.77 -2.54 18.53
CA LEU A 112 -16.77 -2.77 17.48
C LEU A 112 -15.47 -3.37 18.08
N LEU A 113 -15.01 -2.84 19.22
CA LEU A 113 -13.83 -3.38 19.93
C LEU A 113 -14.06 -4.83 20.38
N LYS A 114 -15.26 -5.16 20.86
CA LYS A 114 -15.60 -6.54 21.21
C LYS A 114 -15.52 -7.46 20.01
N LYS A 115 -16.07 -7.06 18.86
CA LYS A 115 -15.98 -7.86 17.62
C LYS A 115 -14.53 -8.05 17.16
N ILE A 116 -13.69 -7.02 17.26
CA ILE A 116 -12.27 -7.11 16.93
C ILE A 116 -11.58 -8.12 17.87
N SER A 117 -11.87 -8.07 19.17
CA SER A 117 -11.33 -9.04 20.13
C SER A 117 -11.73 -10.48 19.79
N ASP A 118 -13.01 -10.71 19.47
CA ASP A 118 -13.51 -12.03 19.10
C ASP A 118 -12.78 -12.57 17.83
N ILE A 119 -12.46 -11.68 16.86
CA ILE A 119 -11.72 -12.05 15.64
C ILE A 119 -10.22 -12.26 15.92
N ASN A 120 -9.63 -11.48 16.84
CA ASN A 120 -8.24 -11.68 17.24
C ASN A 120 -8.02 -13.08 17.82
N ASP A 121 -9.01 -13.60 18.57
CA ASP A 121 -8.97 -14.93 19.21
C ASP A 121 -9.33 -16.08 18.24
N ASP A 122 -9.81 -15.79 17.03
CA ASP A 122 -10.18 -16.80 16.03
C ASP A 122 -8.98 -17.19 15.15
N ASP A 123 -8.38 -18.35 15.41
CA ASP A 123 -7.24 -18.89 14.67
C ASP A 123 -7.56 -19.21 13.19
N SER A 124 -8.83 -19.28 12.81
CA SER A 124 -9.23 -19.46 11.41
C SER A 124 -9.09 -18.18 10.56
N ILE A 125 -8.99 -17.01 11.20
CA ILE A 125 -8.79 -15.72 10.57
C ILE A 125 -7.29 -15.36 10.60
N HIS A 126 -6.68 -15.29 9.43
CA HIS A 126 -5.24 -15.03 9.27
C HIS A 126 -4.91 -13.54 9.14
N GLY A 127 -5.87 -12.74 8.65
CA GLY A 127 -5.73 -11.29 8.52
C GLY A 127 -7.04 -10.58 8.81
N LEU A 128 -6.96 -9.44 9.51
CA LEU A 128 -8.07 -8.54 9.79
C LEU A 128 -7.79 -7.17 9.20
N LEU A 129 -8.79 -6.62 8.51
CA LEU A 129 -8.75 -5.30 7.93
C LEU A 129 -9.97 -4.50 8.35
N ILE A 130 -9.74 -3.31 8.91
CA ILE A 130 -10.79 -2.34 9.19
C ILE A 130 -10.82 -1.34 8.04
N GLN A 131 -11.92 -1.31 7.28
CA GLN A 131 -12.02 -0.41 6.12
C GLN A 131 -12.18 1.04 6.57
N LEU A 132 -11.15 1.84 6.38
CA LEU A 132 -11.16 3.28 6.64
C LEU A 132 -11.77 4.08 5.46
N PRO A 133 -12.28 5.30 5.70
CA PRO A 133 -12.43 5.93 7.00
C PRO A 133 -13.65 5.40 7.79
N LEU A 134 -13.58 5.50 9.11
CA LEU A 134 -14.70 5.18 10.01
C LEU A 134 -15.67 6.37 10.17
N PRO A 135 -16.90 6.13 10.65
CA PRO A 135 -17.79 7.21 11.14
C PRO A 135 -17.11 8.05 12.23
N ARG A 136 -17.39 9.37 12.25
CA ARG A 136 -16.69 10.35 13.11
C ARG A 136 -16.73 10.09 14.61
N HIS A 137 -17.71 9.34 15.10
CA HIS A 137 -17.84 9.02 16.52
C HIS A 137 -16.92 7.87 16.99
N LEU A 138 -16.26 7.19 16.06
CA LEU A 138 -15.30 6.12 16.32
C LEU A 138 -13.87 6.67 16.21
N ASP A 139 -13.02 6.38 17.18
CA ASP A 139 -11.60 6.74 17.11
C ASP A 139 -10.82 5.71 16.27
N GLU A 140 -10.40 6.13 15.07
CA GLU A 140 -9.67 5.25 14.15
C GLU A 140 -8.37 4.72 14.76
N THR A 141 -7.71 5.49 15.62
CA THR A 141 -6.47 5.10 16.27
C THR A 141 -6.72 4.00 17.30
N THR A 142 -7.74 4.13 18.11
CA THR A 142 -8.15 3.11 19.07
C THR A 142 -8.54 1.83 18.36
N ILE A 143 -9.38 1.91 17.33
CA ILE A 143 -9.88 0.77 16.57
C ILE A 143 -8.76 0.03 15.84
N THR A 144 -7.88 0.73 15.12
CA THR A 144 -6.78 0.08 14.39
C THR A 144 -5.74 -0.54 15.32
N ASN A 145 -5.54 0.03 16.51
CA ASN A 145 -4.67 -0.55 17.52
C ASN A 145 -5.29 -1.70 18.33
N ALA A 146 -6.58 -1.93 18.22
CA ALA A 146 -7.25 -3.09 18.84
C ALA A 146 -7.08 -4.37 18.00
N VAL A 147 -6.76 -4.27 16.73
CA VAL A 147 -6.40 -5.41 15.88
C VAL A 147 -5.08 -6.01 16.38
N ASP A 148 -5.00 -7.33 16.54
CA ASP A 148 -3.70 -7.97 16.85
C ASP A 148 -2.69 -7.62 15.75
N PHE A 149 -1.53 -7.08 16.14
CA PHE A 149 -0.49 -6.67 15.18
C PHE A 149 -0.03 -7.80 14.25
N LYS A 150 -0.26 -9.07 14.62
CA LYS A 150 0.00 -10.26 13.82
C LYS A 150 -1.10 -10.59 12.81
N LYS A 151 -2.27 -9.95 12.94
CA LYS A 151 -3.39 -10.05 12.01
C LYS A 151 -3.65 -8.74 11.28
N ASP A 152 -2.94 -7.66 11.64
CA ASP A 152 -3.06 -6.31 11.05
C ASP A 152 -2.45 -6.26 9.65
N VAL A 153 -3.13 -6.84 8.67
CA VAL A 153 -2.64 -6.94 7.28
C VAL A 153 -2.55 -5.60 6.54
N ASP A 154 -3.17 -4.54 7.06
CA ASP A 154 -2.98 -3.17 6.56
C ASP A 154 -1.71 -2.51 7.11
N GLY A 155 -1.12 -3.05 8.21
CA GLY A 155 0.10 -2.55 8.83
C GLY A 155 -0.09 -1.22 9.60
N PHE A 156 -1.29 -0.94 10.12
CA PHE A 156 -1.61 0.33 10.79
C PHE A 156 -1.43 0.30 12.30
N HIS A 157 -1.34 -0.89 12.89
CA HIS A 157 -1.11 -1.04 14.31
C HIS A 157 0.20 -0.36 14.74
N ARG A 158 0.19 0.32 15.90
CA ARG A 158 1.35 1.06 16.45
C ARG A 158 2.64 0.25 16.50
N TYR A 159 2.56 -1.06 16.72
CA TYR A 159 3.73 -1.95 16.71
C TYR A 159 4.36 -1.98 15.31
N ASN A 160 3.56 -2.24 14.27
CA ASN A 160 4.03 -2.29 12.89
C ASN A 160 4.59 -0.93 12.45
N ALA A 161 3.87 0.16 12.75
CA ALA A 161 4.31 1.52 12.45
C ALA A 161 5.61 1.90 13.19
N GLY A 162 5.73 1.54 14.46
CA GLY A 162 6.92 1.79 15.29
C GLY A 162 8.14 1.01 14.80
N GLU A 163 7.98 -0.27 14.49
CA GLU A 163 9.05 -1.10 13.92
C GLU A 163 9.47 -0.58 12.53
N LEU A 164 8.53 -0.16 11.69
CA LEU A 164 8.83 0.39 10.37
C LEU A 164 9.65 1.70 10.46
N ALA A 165 9.40 2.51 11.48
CA ALA A 165 10.10 3.79 11.68
C ALA A 165 11.55 3.62 12.16
N LYS A 166 11.91 2.48 12.77
CA LYS A 166 13.25 2.20 13.27
C LYS A 166 14.19 1.79 12.13
N THR A 167 15.44 2.23 12.20
CA THR A 167 16.50 1.68 11.33
C THR A 167 16.75 0.22 11.69
N GLY A 168 16.61 -0.66 10.70
CA GLY A 168 16.71 -2.11 10.91
C GLY A 168 15.54 -2.73 11.68
N GLY A 169 14.46 -1.99 11.91
CA GLY A 169 13.23 -2.50 12.51
C GLY A 169 12.57 -3.57 11.65
N LYS A 170 11.75 -4.39 12.28
CA LYS A 170 11.12 -5.56 11.65
C LYS A 170 9.62 -5.52 11.91
N PRO A 171 8.86 -4.70 11.17
CA PRO A 171 7.42 -4.72 11.25
C PRO A 171 6.90 -6.12 10.87
N TYR A 172 5.83 -6.56 11.50
CA TYR A 172 5.19 -7.82 11.12
C TYR A 172 4.52 -7.66 9.75
N PHE A 173 3.84 -6.52 9.54
CA PHE A 173 3.29 -6.12 8.25
C PHE A 173 3.73 -4.71 7.87
N ILE A 174 3.94 -4.52 6.57
CA ILE A 174 4.19 -3.20 5.98
C ILE A 174 2.87 -2.69 5.42
N PRO A 175 2.50 -1.41 5.64
CA PRO A 175 1.30 -0.83 5.06
C PRO A 175 1.23 -1.03 3.55
N CYS A 176 0.06 -1.50 3.06
CA CYS A 176 -0.09 -2.00 1.69
C CYS A 176 0.26 -0.97 0.61
N THR A 177 -0.22 0.29 0.73
CA THR A 177 0.04 1.34 -0.25
C THR A 177 1.52 1.73 -0.29
N PRO A 178 2.19 2.05 0.84
CA PRO A 178 3.62 2.27 0.88
C PRO A 178 4.45 1.11 0.32
N TYR A 179 4.07 -0.12 0.66
CA TYR A 179 4.77 -1.30 0.15
C TYR A 179 4.62 -1.43 -1.37
N GLY A 180 3.42 -1.15 -1.90
CA GLY A 180 3.17 -1.10 -3.34
C GLY A 180 4.01 -0.05 -4.07
N CYS A 181 4.22 1.12 -3.46
CA CYS A 181 5.11 2.15 -4.00
C CYS A 181 6.57 1.67 -4.07
N MET A 182 7.06 1.00 -3.03
CA MET A 182 8.41 0.43 -3.03
C MET A 182 8.57 -0.64 -4.11
N LYS A 183 7.56 -1.48 -4.33
CA LYS A 183 7.57 -2.48 -5.40
C LYS A 183 7.57 -1.87 -6.80
N LEU A 184 6.92 -0.74 -7.00
CA LEU A 184 6.99 0.02 -8.26
C LEU A 184 8.38 0.61 -8.49
N LEU A 185 9.03 1.16 -7.47
CA LEU A 185 10.40 1.65 -7.55
C LEU A 185 11.41 0.50 -7.82
N GLU A 186 11.18 -0.67 -7.22
CA GLU A 186 11.97 -1.88 -7.48
C GLU A 186 11.81 -2.36 -8.93
N GLU A 187 10.59 -2.40 -9.46
CA GLU A 187 10.29 -2.76 -10.86
C GLU A 187 10.97 -1.80 -11.86
N ALA A 188 11.04 -0.52 -11.53
CA ALA A 188 11.76 0.48 -12.32
C ALA A 188 13.29 0.43 -12.13
N HIS A 189 13.81 -0.51 -11.34
CA HIS A 189 15.23 -0.63 -11.00
C HIS A 189 15.85 0.67 -10.44
N VAL A 190 15.05 1.48 -9.73
CA VAL A 190 15.50 2.73 -9.13
C VAL A 190 16.43 2.43 -7.98
N LYS A 191 17.68 2.91 -8.07
CA LYS A 191 18.61 2.88 -6.93
C LYS A 191 18.15 3.94 -5.94
N LEU A 192 17.85 3.53 -4.72
CA LEU A 192 17.39 4.43 -3.66
C LEU A 192 18.55 4.98 -2.83
N ASP A 193 19.63 4.21 -2.72
CA ASP A 193 20.81 4.54 -1.94
C ASP A 193 21.44 5.86 -2.41
N GLY A 194 21.52 6.82 -1.48
CA GLY A 194 22.07 8.16 -1.73
C GLY A 194 21.16 9.10 -2.53
N LYS A 195 19.92 8.71 -2.87
CA LYS A 195 18.98 9.56 -3.62
C LYS A 195 18.21 10.51 -2.73
N ASN A 196 17.88 11.68 -3.27
CA ASN A 196 16.97 12.63 -2.65
C ASN A 196 15.54 12.27 -2.99
N ALA A 197 14.74 11.92 -1.99
CA ALA A 197 13.33 11.63 -2.13
C ALA A 197 12.47 12.67 -1.42
N VAL A 198 11.44 13.15 -2.09
CA VAL A 198 10.44 14.04 -1.51
C VAL A 198 9.10 13.31 -1.43
N VAL A 199 8.52 13.31 -0.24
CA VAL A 199 7.19 12.76 0.02
C VAL A 199 6.23 13.92 0.30
N LEU A 200 5.26 14.12 -0.58
CA LEU A 200 4.20 15.10 -0.42
C LEU A 200 3.04 14.46 0.34
N GLY A 201 2.86 14.86 1.59
CA GLY A 201 1.89 14.29 2.52
C GLY A 201 2.53 13.55 3.69
N ARG A 202 1.87 13.59 4.86
CA ARG A 202 2.37 13.00 6.11
C ARG A 202 1.31 12.19 6.85
N SER A 203 0.38 11.59 6.11
CA SER A 203 -0.63 10.73 6.74
C SER A 203 0.04 9.53 7.42
N SER A 204 -0.54 9.06 8.53
CA SER A 204 -0.05 7.89 9.25
C SER A 204 -0.13 6.58 8.45
N ILE A 205 -1.02 6.54 7.46
CA ILE A 205 -1.28 5.33 6.66
C ILE A 205 -0.51 5.29 5.33
N VAL A 206 0.01 6.43 4.82
CA VAL A 206 0.75 6.49 3.55
C VAL A 206 2.04 7.30 3.68
N GLY A 207 1.95 8.61 3.96
CA GLY A 207 3.09 9.53 3.89
C GLY A 207 4.23 9.15 4.84
N ASN A 208 3.93 8.98 6.12
CA ASN A 208 4.95 8.58 7.11
C ASN A 208 5.52 7.18 6.85
N PRO A 209 4.72 6.14 6.55
CA PRO A 209 5.25 4.82 6.22
C PRO A 209 6.17 4.81 4.99
N ILE A 210 5.81 5.48 3.90
CA ILE A 210 6.67 5.50 2.70
C ILE A 210 7.97 6.28 2.96
N ALA A 211 7.92 7.37 3.73
CA ALA A 211 9.11 8.10 4.14
C ALA A 211 10.05 7.21 4.98
N SER A 212 9.51 6.38 5.88
CA SER A 212 10.29 5.41 6.65
C SER A 212 10.92 4.33 5.78
N LEU A 213 10.17 3.80 4.81
CA LEU A 213 10.68 2.79 3.86
C LEU A 213 11.82 3.33 3.01
N LEU A 214 11.66 4.54 2.45
CA LEU A 214 12.69 5.20 1.65
C LEU A 214 13.95 5.49 2.48
N LYS A 215 13.78 6.01 3.71
CA LYS A 215 14.89 6.22 4.65
C LYS A 215 15.62 4.91 4.97
N ASN A 216 14.89 3.82 5.22
CA ASN A 216 15.49 2.52 5.52
C ASN A 216 16.17 1.88 4.29
N ALA A 217 15.86 2.39 3.09
CA ALA A 217 16.54 2.05 1.84
C ALA A 217 17.68 3.02 1.50
N ASN A 218 18.19 3.79 2.48
CA ASN A 218 19.28 4.75 2.38
C ASN A 218 19.01 5.98 1.50
N ALA A 219 17.76 6.33 1.23
CA ALA A 219 17.45 7.61 0.60
C ALA A 219 17.48 8.74 1.65
N THR A 220 17.87 9.94 1.23
CA THR A 220 17.64 11.17 1.98
C THR A 220 16.21 11.61 1.74
N VAL A 221 15.38 11.67 2.79
CA VAL A 221 13.95 11.90 2.64
C VAL A 221 13.54 13.23 3.24
N THR A 222 12.87 14.04 2.41
CA THR A 222 12.18 15.25 2.85
C THR A 222 10.67 15.03 2.78
N VAL A 223 9.97 15.29 3.90
CA VAL A 223 8.50 15.21 3.96
C VAL A 223 7.91 16.62 3.90
N CYS A 224 7.10 16.87 2.88
CA CYS A 224 6.39 18.13 2.68
C CYS A 224 4.90 17.99 3.07
N HIS A 225 4.33 19.06 3.60
CA HIS A 225 2.95 19.10 4.07
C HIS A 225 2.36 20.52 3.96
N SER A 226 1.12 20.72 4.33
CA SER A 226 0.41 22.02 4.20
C SER A 226 1.09 23.22 4.88
N HIS A 227 2.04 23.00 5.79
CA HIS A 227 2.81 24.05 6.45
C HIS A 227 4.23 24.20 5.88
N THR A 228 4.61 23.43 4.86
CA THR A 228 5.91 23.56 4.21
C THR A 228 5.93 24.79 3.32
N ARG A 229 6.95 25.63 3.48
CA ARG A 229 7.18 26.79 2.60
C ARG A 229 7.90 26.36 1.34
N ASN A 230 7.67 27.03 0.23
CA ASN A 230 8.38 26.85 -1.04
C ASN A 230 8.41 25.38 -1.50
N ILE A 231 7.26 24.68 -1.42
CA ILE A 231 7.18 23.23 -1.75
C ILE A 231 7.75 22.96 -3.15
N ALA A 232 7.46 23.79 -4.14
CA ALA A 232 7.96 23.64 -5.51
C ALA A 232 9.50 23.58 -5.57
N GLU A 233 10.17 24.47 -4.82
CA GLU A 233 11.64 24.51 -4.74
C GLU A 233 12.20 23.23 -4.09
N VAL A 234 11.56 22.73 -3.03
CA VAL A 234 11.97 21.46 -2.38
C VAL A 234 11.80 20.29 -3.32
N VAL A 235 10.66 20.20 -4.03
CA VAL A 235 10.36 19.11 -4.97
C VAL A 235 11.31 19.13 -6.16
N SER A 236 11.73 20.32 -6.63
CA SER A 236 12.62 20.46 -7.79
C SER A 236 14.04 19.88 -7.59
N GLN A 237 14.42 19.57 -6.36
CA GLN A 237 15.70 18.94 -6.03
C GLN A 237 15.60 17.40 -5.95
N ALA A 238 14.39 16.85 -6.03
CA ALA A 238 14.15 15.42 -5.78
C ALA A 238 14.47 14.54 -6.98
N ASP A 239 15.22 13.46 -6.76
CA ASP A 239 15.37 12.36 -7.72
C ASP A 239 14.12 11.49 -7.75
N ILE A 240 13.39 11.42 -6.62
CA ILE A 240 12.18 10.62 -6.44
C ILE A 240 11.11 11.49 -5.78
N VAL A 241 9.93 11.56 -6.40
CA VAL A 241 8.78 12.27 -5.86
C VAL A 241 7.64 11.28 -5.59
N ILE A 242 7.17 11.25 -4.34
CA ILE A 242 5.97 10.51 -3.95
C ILE A 242 4.88 11.52 -3.67
N ALA A 243 3.87 11.60 -4.54
CA ALA A 243 2.73 12.50 -4.38
C ALA A 243 1.59 11.78 -3.65
N ALA A 244 1.34 12.16 -2.39
CA ALA A 244 0.34 11.56 -1.50
C ALA A 244 -0.33 12.63 -0.62
N CYS A 245 -0.67 13.79 -1.22
CA CYS A 245 -1.26 14.93 -0.52
C CYS A 245 -2.79 15.02 -0.68
N GLY A 246 -3.40 14.26 -1.59
CA GLY A 246 -4.84 14.24 -1.81
C GLY A 246 -5.37 15.52 -2.46
N ILE A 247 -4.55 16.21 -3.26
CA ILE A 247 -4.91 17.42 -3.97
C ILE A 247 -4.82 17.15 -5.48
N PRO A 248 -5.94 17.23 -6.22
CA PRO A 248 -5.95 16.85 -7.63
C PRO A 248 -5.00 17.70 -8.47
N GLN A 249 -4.12 17.02 -9.21
CA GLN A 249 -3.20 17.63 -10.17
C GLN A 249 -2.36 18.79 -9.59
N TYR A 250 -1.97 18.67 -8.33
CA TYR A 250 -1.22 19.69 -7.58
C TYR A 250 0.23 19.84 -8.06
N VAL A 251 0.89 18.72 -8.33
CA VAL A 251 2.29 18.70 -8.78
C VAL A 251 2.36 19.03 -10.26
N LYS A 252 3.13 20.07 -10.63
CA LYS A 252 3.29 20.57 -11.99
C LYS A 252 4.71 20.36 -12.51
N SER A 253 4.91 20.55 -13.81
CA SER A 253 6.19 20.29 -14.47
C SER A 253 7.34 21.15 -13.98
N ASP A 254 7.08 22.40 -13.57
CA ASP A 254 8.07 23.32 -13.03
C ASP A 254 8.64 22.86 -11.66
N TRP A 255 7.93 21.94 -10.98
CA TRP A 255 8.38 21.33 -9.73
C TRP A 255 9.28 20.12 -9.94
N ILE A 256 9.31 19.54 -11.13
CA ILE A 256 9.97 18.26 -11.36
C ILE A 256 11.38 18.46 -11.92
N LYS A 257 12.34 17.84 -11.25
CA LYS A 257 13.71 17.69 -11.74
C LYS A 257 13.73 16.80 -12.98
N GLU A 258 14.55 17.17 -13.97
CA GLU A 258 14.76 16.38 -15.17
C GLU A 258 15.22 14.95 -14.82
N GLY A 259 14.57 13.95 -15.38
CA GLY A 259 14.86 12.53 -15.13
C GLY A 259 14.34 11.98 -13.79
N ALA A 260 13.57 12.75 -13.02
CA ALA A 260 13.01 12.28 -11.75
C ALA A 260 12.04 11.11 -11.95
N VAL A 261 11.92 10.27 -10.91
CA VAL A 261 10.90 9.23 -10.81
C VAL A 261 9.72 9.75 -10.02
N VAL A 262 8.51 9.64 -10.56
CA VAL A 262 7.29 10.16 -9.91
C VAL A 262 6.30 9.03 -9.64
N ILE A 263 5.97 8.83 -8.37
CA ILE A 263 4.95 7.90 -7.89
C ILE A 263 3.74 8.70 -7.40
N ASP A 264 2.67 8.66 -8.16
CA ASP A 264 1.41 9.32 -7.82
C ASP A 264 0.49 8.36 -7.06
N VAL A 265 0.28 8.65 -5.78
CA VAL A 265 -0.60 7.90 -4.87
C VAL A 265 -2.01 8.50 -4.83
N GLY A 266 -2.18 9.70 -5.37
CA GLY A 266 -3.42 10.45 -5.32
C GLY A 266 -4.60 9.71 -5.95
N ILE A 267 -5.76 9.82 -5.28
CA ILE A 267 -7.04 9.29 -5.76
C ILE A 267 -8.09 10.37 -5.56
N ASN A 268 -8.30 11.16 -6.61
CA ASN A 268 -9.19 12.32 -6.56
C ASN A 268 -10.26 12.21 -7.65
N TYR A 269 -11.51 12.44 -7.28
CA TYR A 269 -12.61 12.52 -8.23
C TYR A 269 -12.87 13.98 -8.58
N VAL A 270 -12.72 14.32 -9.85
CA VAL A 270 -13.02 15.67 -10.37
C VAL A 270 -14.19 15.61 -11.34
N PRO A 271 -15.02 16.67 -11.43
CA PRO A 271 -16.13 16.72 -12.37
C PRO A 271 -15.68 16.49 -13.81
N ASP A 272 -16.40 15.64 -14.54
CA ASP A 272 -16.17 15.39 -15.97
C ASP A 272 -17.48 15.01 -16.64
N ILE A 273 -18.07 15.95 -17.36
CA ILE A 273 -19.35 15.77 -18.06
C ILE A 273 -19.30 14.77 -19.22
N SER A 274 -18.10 14.45 -19.72
CA SER A 274 -17.92 13.42 -20.76
C SER A 274 -18.10 12.00 -20.25
N LYS A 275 -18.07 11.80 -18.94
CA LYS A 275 -18.20 10.49 -18.29
C LYS A 275 -19.63 10.25 -17.83
N LYS A 276 -20.13 9.04 -18.05
CA LYS A 276 -21.47 8.64 -17.54
C LYS A 276 -21.65 8.82 -16.03
N SER A 277 -20.55 8.75 -15.26
CA SER A 277 -20.53 8.97 -13.82
C SER A 277 -20.51 10.46 -13.43
N GLY A 278 -20.36 11.38 -14.38
CA GLY A 278 -20.15 12.81 -14.12
C GLY A 278 -18.78 13.16 -13.52
N GLN A 279 -17.90 12.19 -13.35
CA GLN A 279 -16.60 12.37 -12.69
C GLN A 279 -15.51 11.52 -13.37
N LYS A 280 -14.27 12.02 -13.33
CA LYS A 280 -13.08 11.25 -13.66
C LYS A 280 -12.15 11.15 -12.47
N LEU A 281 -11.40 10.07 -12.43
CA LEU A 281 -10.34 9.84 -11.45
C LEU A 281 -9.04 10.46 -11.95
N VAL A 282 -8.40 11.26 -11.10
CA VAL A 282 -7.09 11.87 -11.33
C VAL A 282 -6.19 11.68 -10.10
N GLY A 283 -4.89 11.77 -10.31
CA GLY A 283 -3.91 11.75 -9.23
C GLY A 283 -3.64 13.14 -8.64
N ASP A 284 -2.62 13.18 -7.78
CA ASP A 284 -2.07 14.43 -7.23
C ASP A 284 -1.10 15.11 -8.22
N VAL A 285 -0.70 14.41 -9.28
CA VAL A 285 0.24 14.89 -10.29
C VAL A 285 -0.51 15.24 -11.58
N ASP A 286 -0.18 16.39 -12.16
CA ASP A 286 -0.60 16.74 -13.51
C ASP A 286 0.27 15.99 -14.53
N VAL A 287 -0.11 14.75 -14.80
CA VAL A 287 0.68 13.81 -15.62
C VAL A 287 1.00 14.40 -17.00
N ASP A 288 0.06 15.09 -17.61
CA ASP A 288 0.27 15.65 -18.96
C ASP A 288 1.35 16.72 -18.98
N SER A 289 1.47 17.51 -17.92
CA SER A 289 2.53 18.53 -17.80
C SER A 289 3.89 17.94 -17.38
N VAL A 290 3.87 16.85 -16.59
CA VAL A 290 5.05 16.31 -15.86
C VAL A 290 5.79 15.25 -16.67
N LYS A 291 5.09 14.44 -17.46
CA LYS A 291 5.60 13.19 -18.06
C LYS A 291 6.89 13.37 -18.85
N GLU A 292 7.02 14.44 -19.64
CA GLU A 292 8.21 14.67 -20.49
C GLU A 292 9.50 14.95 -19.69
N LYS A 293 9.37 15.35 -18.41
CA LYS A 293 10.51 15.58 -17.51
C LYS A 293 10.90 14.36 -16.68
N THR A 294 10.06 13.32 -16.67
CA THR A 294 10.27 12.15 -15.82
C THR A 294 10.99 11.03 -16.54
N SER A 295 11.78 10.24 -15.83
CA SER A 295 12.24 8.95 -16.33
C SER A 295 11.15 7.87 -16.17
N TYR A 296 10.44 7.89 -15.05
CA TYR A 296 9.33 7.00 -14.75
C TYR A 296 8.19 7.76 -14.07
N ILE A 297 6.96 7.41 -14.42
CA ILE A 297 5.76 7.96 -13.80
C ILE A 297 4.66 6.92 -13.69
N THR A 298 3.95 6.89 -12.56
CA THR A 298 2.76 6.04 -12.40
C THR A 298 1.51 6.71 -12.97
N PRO A 299 0.65 5.98 -13.69
CA PRO A 299 -0.63 6.53 -14.15
C PRO A 299 -1.70 6.48 -13.06
N VAL A 300 -2.65 7.40 -13.09
CA VAL A 300 -3.88 7.33 -12.31
C VAL A 300 -5.07 7.43 -13.26
N PRO A 301 -5.91 6.37 -13.33
CA PRO A 301 -5.84 5.08 -12.64
C PRO A 301 -4.83 4.08 -13.24
N GLY A 302 -4.41 3.10 -12.42
CA GLY A 302 -3.63 1.95 -12.90
C GLY A 302 -2.18 1.87 -12.41
N GLY A 303 -1.75 2.83 -11.60
CA GLY A 303 -0.46 2.84 -10.90
C GLY A 303 -0.56 2.20 -9.50
N VAL A 304 -0.56 3.02 -8.45
CA VAL A 304 -0.46 2.57 -7.06
C VAL A 304 -1.70 1.80 -6.57
N GLY A 305 -2.93 2.19 -6.99
CA GLY A 305 -4.16 1.54 -6.51
C GLY A 305 -4.19 0.02 -6.66
N PRO A 306 -3.92 -0.56 -7.85
CA PRO A 306 -3.80 -2.01 -8.03
C PRO A 306 -2.74 -2.65 -7.13
N MET A 307 -1.63 -1.95 -6.88
CA MET A 307 -0.55 -2.44 -6.02
C MET A 307 -0.97 -2.56 -4.56
N THR A 308 -1.73 -1.59 -4.04
CA THR A 308 -2.27 -1.64 -2.68
C THR A 308 -3.04 -2.95 -2.44
N VAL A 309 -3.88 -3.32 -3.39
CA VAL A 309 -4.69 -4.56 -3.29
C VAL A 309 -3.82 -5.82 -3.42
N ALA A 310 -2.80 -5.80 -4.28
CA ALA A 310 -1.89 -6.94 -4.41
C ALA A 310 -1.03 -7.14 -3.15
N MET A 311 -0.58 -6.04 -2.52
CA MET A 311 0.17 -6.12 -1.26
C MET A 311 -0.69 -6.62 -0.10
N LEU A 312 -1.98 -6.28 -0.07
CA LEU A 312 -2.91 -6.84 0.91
C LEU A 312 -2.98 -8.37 0.80
N VAL A 313 -3.15 -8.91 -0.42
CA VAL A 313 -3.13 -10.37 -0.66
C VAL A 313 -1.80 -10.97 -0.21
N SER A 314 -0.69 -10.32 -0.51
CA SER A 314 0.64 -10.77 -0.08
C SER A 314 0.83 -10.73 1.45
N ASN A 315 0.17 -9.81 2.16
CA ASN A 315 0.26 -9.72 3.61
C ASN A 315 -0.58 -10.82 4.32
N VAL A 316 -1.61 -11.36 3.67
CA VAL A 316 -2.44 -12.44 4.24
C VAL A 316 -1.71 -13.80 4.22
N LEU A 317 -0.67 -13.95 3.39
CA LEU A 317 0.18 -15.14 3.26
C LEU A 317 1.39 -15.07 4.18
#